data_bad7eb8e864cfcc4b529dd3962ea8d0a
#
_entry.id   bad7eb8e864cfcc4b529dd3962ea8d0a
#
_cell.length_a   1.000
_cell.length_b   1.000
_cell.length_c   1.000
_cell.angle_alpha   90.00
_cell.angle_beta   90.00
_cell.angle_gamma   90.00
#
_symmetry.space_group_name_H-M   'P 1'
#
loop_
_entity.id
_entity.type
_entity.pdbx_description
1 polymer ?
#
loop_
_entity_poly.entity_id
_entity_poly.type
_entity_poly.pdbx_seq_one_letter_code
_entity_poly.pdbx_strand_id
1 'polypeptide(L)'
;MNLAKTIVIKPTMNCNLRCGYCYEFLRNGTSYCKSDMNIEQLTKIARRVANLFPNSKILWMFHGGEPLLQNPRYFEKFADCIRELNKSLGVYHRIALQTNATLLTQEYVDIFEKNADLLSERIISISIDGTENINDETRHFSNGTSPYSKILNGIETVKKSSLAFSTISVIGTHNVKKAKEIFDFIKNLDSNLCKFVPCYNSDKDGNSEKYGIRPLEFANFMCEMFDYWVHNAPSQSKEKRLIIEPIASIICNLSKATVTWCEYREEKCSNFTCIYPNGEMWLCDNFIHESMKETAYVKNIFDVGDSELKEILLTPEKHCSFNDFYEKMMSPCRNCDIFEYCKGGCISTRYEMQKKSPELHEEYCEAKKLLINHIKKAVESALS
;
A
#
# COMPACT_ATOMS: atom_id res chain seq x y z
N MET A 1 -6.91 -26.78 0.81
CA MET A 1 -6.42 -25.65 -0.03
C MET A 1 -5.69 -24.69 0.87
N ASN A 2 -4.49 -24.30 0.48
CA ASN A 2 -3.71 -23.33 1.26
C ASN A 2 -4.08 -21.91 0.80
N LEU A 3 -4.69 -21.11 1.68
CA LEU A 3 -4.95 -19.70 1.41
C LEU A 3 -3.69 -18.87 1.70
N ALA A 4 -3.22 -18.11 0.70
CA ALA A 4 -2.18 -17.11 0.86
C ALA A 4 -2.75 -15.74 0.44
N LYS A 5 -2.89 -14.80 1.37
CA LYS A 5 -3.62 -13.55 1.12
C LYS A 5 -3.14 -12.40 2.01
N THR A 6 -3.24 -11.19 1.50
CA THR A 6 -3.16 -9.97 2.30
C THR A 6 -4.58 -9.51 2.63
N ILE A 7 -4.91 -9.42 3.91
CA ILE A 7 -6.15 -8.84 4.39
C ILE A 7 -5.83 -7.44 4.93
N VAL A 8 -6.26 -6.42 4.19
CA VAL A 8 -6.16 -5.04 4.63
C VAL A 8 -7.28 -4.78 5.63
N ILE A 9 -6.92 -4.48 6.86
CA ILE A 9 -7.87 -4.14 7.92
C ILE A 9 -7.86 -2.64 8.13
N LYS A 10 -9.02 -2.04 8.05
CA LYS A 10 -9.23 -0.65 8.41
C LYS A 10 -9.92 -0.59 9.78
N PRO A 11 -9.14 -0.51 10.89
CA PRO A 11 -9.74 -0.52 12.23
C PRO A 11 -10.56 0.74 12.51
N THR A 12 -10.24 1.82 11.82
CA THR A 12 -10.96 3.09 11.85
C THR A 12 -10.81 3.84 10.53
N MET A 13 -11.82 4.59 10.16
CA MET A 13 -11.73 5.56 9.05
C MET A 13 -11.39 6.97 9.55
N ASN A 14 -11.35 7.17 10.88
CA ASN A 14 -10.89 8.43 11.46
C ASN A 14 -9.38 8.59 11.27
N CYS A 15 -8.96 9.83 11.05
CA CYS A 15 -7.55 10.20 10.98
C CYS A 15 -7.34 11.54 11.69
N ASN A 16 -6.24 11.70 12.36
CA ASN A 16 -5.85 12.97 12.98
C ASN A 16 -5.23 13.95 11.97
N LEU A 17 -4.85 13.49 10.78
CA LEU A 17 -4.41 14.33 9.67
C LEU A 17 -5.52 14.59 8.65
N ARG A 18 -5.31 15.63 7.83
CA ARG A 18 -6.14 16.00 6.67
C ARG A 18 -5.24 16.27 5.48
N CYS A 19 -4.61 15.19 4.98
CA CYS A 19 -3.74 15.30 3.81
C CYS A 19 -4.54 15.69 2.57
N GLY A 20 -4.09 16.70 1.82
CA GLY A 20 -4.83 17.27 0.71
C GLY A 20 -5.05 16.32 -0.49
N TYR A 21 -4.29 15.25 -0.58
CA TYR A 21 -4.42 14.21 -1.61
C TYR A 21 -5.05 12.90 -1.09
N CYS A 22 -5.54 12.87 0.15
CA CYS A 22 -5.99 11.62 0.77
C CYS A 22 -7.20 11.02 0.07
N TYR A 23 -7.02 9.92 -0.64
CA TYR A 23 -8.08 9.24 -1.38
C TYR A 23 -9.22 8.74 -0.47
N GLU A 24 -8.93 8.41 0.78
CA GLU A 24 -9.95 7.98 1.75
C GLU A 24 -10.97 9.07 2.04
N PHE A 25 -10.54 10.33 2.10
CA PHE A 25 -11.44 11.47 2.28
C PHE A 25 -12.05 11.96 0.98
N LEU A 26 -11.30 11.93 -0.11
CA LEU A 26 -11.71 12.48 -1.40
C LEU A 26 -12.79 11.62 -2.06
N ARG A 27 -12.62 10.28 -2.03
CA ARG A 27 -13.55 9.35 -2.67
C ARG A 27 -14.78 9.06 -1.83
N ASN A 28 -14.63 9.00 -0.52
CA ASN A 28 -15.66 8.53 0.40
C ASN A 28 -16.32 9.67 1.19
N GLY A 29 -15.77 10.89 1.10
CA GLY A 29 -16.21 12.02 1.92
C GLY A 29 -15.93 11.82 3.41
N THR A 30 -16.25 12.84 4.20
CA THR A 30 -16.04 12.82 5.67
C THR A 30 -17.05 11.95 6.43
N SER A 31 -18.06 11.41 5.75
CA SER A 31 -19.17 10.66 6.34
C SER A 31 -19.11 9.15 6.10
N TYR A 32 -18.16 8.67 5.34
CA TYR A 32 -18.02 7.24 5.10
C TYR A 32 -17.58 6.52 6.38
N CYS A 33 -18.38 5.58 6.82
CA CYS A 33 -18.13 4.68 7.94
C CYS A 33 -17.49 5.35 9.17
N LYS A 34 -18.30 6.00 10.01
CA LYS A 34 -17.84 6.60 11.29
C LYS A 34 -17.60 5.57 12.41
N SER A 35 -17.89 4.29 12.18
CA SER A 35 -17.67 3.25 13.16
C SER A 35 -16.21 2.84 13.24
N ASP A 36 -15.78 2.42 14.42
CA ASP A 36 -14.49 1.77 14.64
C ASP A 36 -14.73 0.25 14.77
N MET A 37 -13.80 -0.55 14.25
CA MET A 37 -13.78 -1.99 14.50
C MET A 37 -13.17 -2.23 15.87
N ASN A 38 -13.95 -2.74 16.82
CA ASN A 38 -13.42 -3.08 18.13
C ASN A 38 -12.56 -4.36 18.06
N ILE A 39 -11.76 -4.61 19.12
CA ILE A 39 -10.81 -5.73 19.11
C ILE A 39 -11.52 -7.09 19.12
N GLU A 40 -12.69 -7.19 19.69
CA GLU A 40 -13.50 -8.41 19.73
C GLU A 40 -13.99 -8.79 18.32
N GLN A 41 -14.42 -7.81 17.53
CA GLN A 41 -14.79 -8.00 16.13
C GLN A 41 -13.56 -8.46 15.31
N LEU A 42 -12.42 -7.79 15.45
CA LEU A 42 -11.22 -8.12 14.71
C LEU A 42 -10.70 -9.52 15.05
N THR A 43 -10.59 -9.87 16.31
CA THR A 43 -10.15 -11.20 16.75
C THR A 43 -11.12 -12.30 16.34
N LYS A 44 -12.45 -12.03 16.35
CA LYS A 44 -13.46 -12.93 15.81
C LYS A 44 -13.26 -13.20 14.31
N ILE A 45 -12.98 -12.16 13.54
CA ILE A 45 -12.65 -12.29 12.10
C ILE A 45 -11.40 -13.16 11.93
N ALA A 46 -10.32 -12.87 12.66
CA ALA A 46 -9.08 -13.62 12.55
C ALA A 46 -9.23 -15.10 12.90
N ARG A 47 -9.94 -15.41 14.00
CA ARG A 47 -10.25 -16.78 14.41
C ARG A 47 -11.09 -17.51 13.36
N ARG A 48 -12.10 -16.81 12.81
CA ARG A 48 -12.97 -17.37 11.77
C ARG A 48 -12.18 -17.74 10.52
N VAL A 49 -11.33 -16.84 10.03
CA VAL A 49 -10.46 -17.09 8.88
C VAL A 49 -9.50 -18.24 9.14
N ALA A 50 -8.84 -18.28 10.29
CA ALA A 50 -7.89 -19.33 10.64
C ALA A 50 -8.55 -20.71 10.72
N ASN A 51 -9.74 -20.82 11.29
CA ASN A 51 -10.50 -22.08 11.39
C ASN A 51 -10.97 -22.58 10.02
N LEU A 52 -11.36 -21.67 9.11
CA LEU A 52 -11.77 -22.02 7.74
C LEU A 52 -10.59 -22.48 6.88
N PHE A 53 -9.38 -21.99 7.17
CA PHE A 53 -8.19 -22.24 6.37
C PHE A 53 -7.00 -22.68 7.24
N PRO A 54 -7.01 -23.92 7.80
CA PRO A 54 -5.82 -24.46 8.44
C PRO A 54 -4.65 -24.46 7.44
N ASN A 55 -3.46 -24.13 7.91
CA ASN A 55 -2.22 -23.90 7.12
C ASN A 55 -2.24 -22.65 6.20
N SER A 56 -3.14 -21.70 6.43
CA SER A 56 -3.14 -20.41 5.68
C SER A 56 -1.92 -19.55 5.99
N LYS A 57 -1.57 -18.71 5.00
CA LYS A 57 -0.56 -17.64 5.14
C LYS A 57 -1.24 -16.30 4.94
N ILE A 58 -1.50 -15.59 6.03
CA ILE A 58 -2.22 -14.31 5.99
C ILE A 58 -1.34 -13.18 6.49
N LEU A 59 -1.24 -12.12 5.69
CA LEU A 59 -0.72 -10.84 6.14
C LEU A 59 -1.89 -9.93 6.53
N TRP A 60 -2.05 -9.65 7.81
CA TRP A 60 -3.00 -8.69 8.34
C TRP A 60 -2.37 -7.30 8.29
N MET A 61 -2.79 -6.48 7.33
CA MET A 61 -2.23 -5.14 7.12
C MET A 61 -3.15 -4.09 7.72
N PHE A 62 -2.73 -3.45 8.80
CA PHE A 62 -3.42 -2.30 9.36
C PHE A 62 -3.21 -1.06 8.51
N HIS A 63 -4.32 -0.51 8.03
CA HIS A 63 -4.39 0.66 7.16
C HIS A 63 -5.69 1.46 7.44
N GLY A 64 -6.05 2.42 6.60
CA GLY A 64 -7.32 3.17 6.67
C GLY A 64 -7.11 4.65 6.98
N GLY A 65 -7.82 5.20 7.97
CA GLY A 65 -7.56 6.54 8.47
C GLY A 65 -6.18 6.59 9.14
N GLU A 66 -6.14 6.59 10.47
CA GLU A 66 -4.89 6.37 11.20
C GLU A 66 -5.07 5.21 12.18
N PRO A 67 -4.43 4.05 11.94
CA PRO A 67 -4.58 2.88 12.80
C PRO A 67 -4.18 3.13 14.26
N LEU A 68 -3.20 3.98 14.52
CA LEU A 68 -2.74 4.31 15.88
C LEU A 68 -3.70 5.23 16.67
N LEU A 69 -4.89 5.53 16.13
CA LEU A 69 -6.01 6.04 16.93
C LEU A 69 -6.63 4.94 17.80
N GLN A 70 -6.45 3.66 17.43
CA GLN A 70 -6.70 2.54 18.33
C GLN A 70 -5.60 2.51 19.40
N ASN A 71 -5.97 2.27 20.67
CA ASN A 71 -4.99 2.28 21.76
C ASN A 71 -3.96 1.13 21.66
N PRO A 72 -2.80 1.22 22.33
CA PRO A 72 -1.74 0.20 22.25
C PRO A 72 -2.20 -1.22 22.58
N ARG A 73 -3.10 -1.40 23.54
CA ARG A 73 -3.67 -2.72 23.92
C ARG A 73 -4.47 -3.39 22.80
N TYR A 74 -5.00 -2.61 21.86
CA TYR A 74 -5.68 -3.15 20.68
C TYR A 74 -4.73 -4.03 19.86
N PHE A 75 -3.53 -3.53 19.60
CA PHE A 75 -2.49 -4.25 18.84
C PHE A 75 -1.91 -5.42 19.63
N GLU A 76 -1.70 -5.25 20.94
CA GLU A 76 -1.22 -6.31 21.82
C GLU A 76 -2.20 -7.50 21.83
N LYS A 77 -3.49 -7.25 22.08
CA LYS A 77 -4.53 -8.29 22.07
C LYS A 77 -4.64 -8.97 20.69
N PHE A 78 -4.48 -8.23 19.60
CA PHE A 78 -4.49 -8.84 18.28
C PHE A 78 -3.27 -9.72 18.06
N ALA A 79 -2.09 -9.26 18.44
CA ALA A 79 -0.86 -10.05 18.36
C ALA A 79 -0.96 -11.35 19.19
N ASP A 80 -1.50 -11.29 20.40
CA ASP A 80 -1.75 -12.46 21.23
C ASP A 80 -2.71 -13.46 20.55
N CYS A 81 -3.80 -12.96 19.93
CA CYS A 81 -4.71 -13.79 19.15
C CYS A 81 -3.99 -14.47 17.97
N ILE A 82 -3.21 -13.72 17.20
CA ILE A 82 -2.47 -14.27 16.05
C ILE A 82 -1.44 -15.34 16.52
N ARG A 83 -0.72 -15.09 17.61
CA ARG A 83 0.23 -16.06 18.17
C ARG A 83 -0.45 -17.34 18.60
N GLU A 84 -1.61 -17.24 19.28
CA GLU A 84 -2.43 -18.38 19.65
C GLU A 84 -2.86 -19.19 18.43
N LEU A 85 -3.38 -18.54 17.39
CA LEU A 85 -3.83 -19.16 16.14
C LEU A 85 -2.66 -19.86 15.40
N ASN A 86 -1.52 -19.19 15.28
CA ASN A 86 -0.33 -19.77 14.68
C ASN A 86 0.11 -21.05 15.39
N LYS A 87 0.06 -21.05 16.73
CA LYS A 87 0.44 -22.22 17.55
C LYS A 87 -0.58 -23.35 17.49
N SER A 88 -1.87 -23.04 17.59
CA SER A 88 -2.93 -24.05 17.75
C SER A 88 -3.41 -24.66 16.43
N LEU A 89 -3.40 -23.90 15.33
CA LEU A 89 -3.93 -24.32 14.03
C LEU A 89 -2.85 -24.51 12.96
N GLY A 90 -1.58 -24.26 13.28
CA GLY A 90 -0.48 -24.38 12.32
C GLY A 90 -0.56 -23.37 11.16
N VAL A 91 -1.28 -22.26 11.33
CA VAL A 91 -1.35 -21.18 10.33
C VAL A 91 -0.10 -20.29 10.42
N TYR A 92 0.19 -19.55 9.36
CA TYR A 92 1.28 -18.58 9.32
C TYR A 92 0.72 -17.19 9.08
N HIS A 93 0.22 -16.58 10.14
CA HIS A 93 -0.32 -15.23 10.11
C HIS A 93 0.73 -14.22 10.61
N ARG A 94 0.86 -13.12 9.88
CA ARG A 94 1.76 -12.00 10.17
C ARG A 94 0.99 -10.70 10.21
N ILE A 95 1.60 -9.68 10.77
CA ILE A 95 1.04 -8.34 10.94
C ILE A 95 1.90 -7.35 10.16
N ALA A 96 1.27 -6.39 9.50
CA ALA A 96 1.91 -5.20 8.95
C ALA A 96 1.16 -3.95 9.39
N LEU A 97 1.86 -2.83 9.52
CA LEU A 97 1.29 -1.55 9.91
C LEU A 97 1.76 -0.47 8.94
N GLN A 98 0.80 0.31 8.44
CA GLN A 98 1.05 1.59 7.80
C GLN A 98 0.45 2.71 8.64
N THR A 99 1.24 3.71 8.99
CA THR A 99 0.85 4.82 9.86
C THR A 99 1.43 6.15 9.39
N ASN A 100 0.78 7.25 9.77
CA ASN A 100 1.36 8.59 9.64
C ASN A 100 2.39 8.91 10.75
N ALA A 101 2.63 8.00 11.67
CA ALA A 101 3.60 8.03 12.77
C ALA A 101 3.45 9.18 13.78
N THR A 102 2.49 10.09 13.64
CA THR A 102 2.34 11.21 14.60
C THR A 102 1.94 10.78 16.00
N LEU A 103 1.41 9.56 16.14
CA LEU A 103 0.98 8.93 17.40
C LEU A 103 1.91 7.78 17.82
N LEU A 104 3.00 7.53 17.09
CA LEU A 104 3.91 6.43 17.33
C LEU A 104 4.84 6.74 18.52
N THR A 105 4.33 6.48 19.72
CA THR A 105 5.05 6.66 20.99
C THR A 105 5.88 5.43 21.35
N GLN A 106 6.71 5.53 22.40
CA GLN A 106 7.49 4.41 22.92
C GLN A 106 6.59 3.22 23.29
N GLU A 107 5.42 3.45 23.87
CA GLU A 107 4.48 2.40 24.26
C GLU A 107 4.04 1.54 23.05
N TYR A 108 3.75 2.16 21.88
CA TYR A 108 3.46 1.41 20.66
C TYR A 108 4.66 0.64 20.15
N VAL A 109 5.83 1.27 20.15
CA VAL A 109 7.07 0.63 19.69
C VAL A 109 7.42 -0.57 20.56
N ASP A 110 7.30 -0.48 21.87
CA ASP A 110 7.54 -1.58 22.82
C ASP A 110 6.63 -2.78 22.54
N ILE A 111 5.34 -2.53 22.22
CA ILE A 111 4.39 -3.58 21.86
C ILE A 111 4.77 -4.24 20.54
N PHE A 112 5.12 -3.45 19.52
CA PHE A 112 5.54 -4.00 18.23
C PHE A 112 6.88 -4.73 18.31
N GLU A 113 7.81 -4.25 19.12
CA GLU A 113 9.10 -4.90 19.35
C GLU A 113 8.94 -6.24 20.10
N LYS A 114 8.12 -6.27 21.17
CA LYS A 114 7.73 -7.49 21.87
C LYS A 114 7.12 -8.54 20.93
N ASN A 115 6.45 -8.11 19.88
CA ASN A 115 5.77 -8.94 18.89
C ASN A 115 6.47 -8.93 17.51
N ALA A 116 7.77 -8.65 17.48
CA ALA A 116 8.54 -8.52 16.24
C ALA A 116 8.59 -9.80 15.40
N ASP A 117 8.41 -10.97 16.04
CA ASP A 117 8.27 -12.26 15.37
C ASP A 117 7.01 -12.36 14.49
N LEU A 118 5.97 -11.61 14.81
CA LEU A 118 4.72 -11.53 14.04
C LEU A 118 4.74 -10.41 13.01
N LEU A 119 5.61 -9.40 13.15
CA LEU A 119 5.70 -8.31 12.17
C LEU A 119 6.33 -8.80 10.86
N SER A 120 5.73 -8.41 9.75
CA SER A 120 6.29 -8.65 8.42
C SER A 120 7.62 -7.90 8.31
N GLU A 121 8.71 -8.67 8.08
CA GLU A 121 10.08 -8.16 7.96
C GLU A 121 10.56 -7.28 9.14
N ARG A 122 9.83 -7.28 10.27
CA ARG A 122 10.06 -6.41 11.44
C ARG A 122 10.01 -4.91 11.09
N ILE A 123 9.18 -4.55 10.08
CA ILE A 123 9.11 -3.20 9.52
C ILE A 123 7.80 -2.53 9.90
N ILE A 124 7.89 -1.24 10.28
CA ILE A 124 6.76 -0.32 10.37
C ILE A 124 6.81 0.61 9.15
N SER A 125 5.72 0.67 8.38
CA SER A 125 5.61 1.55 7.21
C SER A 125 5.12 2.93 7.64
N ILE A 126 5.90 3.97 7.36
CA ILE A 126 5.65 5.34 7.79
C ILE A 126 5.40 6.24 6.58
N SER A 127 4.33 7.01 6.66
CA SER A 127 3.95 7.95 5.60
C SER A 127 4.65 9.30 5.79
N ILE A 128 5.57 9.65 4.87
CA ILE A 128 6.27 10.95 4.84
C ILE A 128 6.67 11.28 3.40
N ASP A 129 6.46 12.53 2.95
CA ASP A 129 6.59 12.89 1.53
C ASP A 129 7.92 13.56 1.18
N GLY A 130 8.77 13.86 2.16
CA GLY A 130 10.06 14.53 1.95
C GLY A 130 10.45 15.41 3.13
N THR A 131 11.22 16.48 2.85
CA THR A 131 11.57 17.51 3.83
C THR A 131 10.33 18.22 4.39
N GLU A 132 10.47 18.96 5.48
CA GLU A 132 9.35 19.66 6.13
C GLU A 132 8.53 20.49 5.14
N ASN A 133 9.20 21.29 4.32
CA ASN A 133 8.54 22.13 3.34
C ASN A 133 7.73 21.33 2.30
N ILE A 134 8.23 20.16 1.88
CA ILE A 134 7.52 19.28 0.94
C ILE A 134 6.35 18.59 1.64
N ASN A 135 6.61 18.02 2.80
CA ASN A 135 5.61 17.27 3.55
C ASN A 135 4.42 18.14 3.92
N ASP A 136 4.68 19.36 4.39
CA ASP A 136 3.67 20.28 4.90
C ASP A 136 2.90 21.05 3.81
N GLU A 137 3.23 20.86 2.52
CA GLU A 137 2.35 21.32 1.45
C GLU A 137 1.04 20.54 1.40
N THR A 138 1.03 19.31 1.86
CA THR A 138 -0.10 18.38 1.70
C THR A 138 -0.57 17.76 3.00
N ARG A 139 0.33 17.49 3.97
CA ARG A 139 0.02 16.80 5.23
C ARG A 139 -0.13 17.81 6.35
N HIS A 140 -1.34 17.89 6.94
CA HIS A 140 -1.64 18.79 8.05
C HIS A 140 -2.48 18.07 9.10
N PHE A 141 -2.39 18.51 10.36
CA PHE A 141 -3.45 18.24 11.33
C PHE A 141 -4.76 18.93 10.91
N SER A 142 -5.87 18.51 11.48
CA SER A 142 -7.19 19.10 11.18
C SER A 142 -7.27 20.61 11.48
N ASN A 143 -6.40 21.12 12.34
CA ASN A 143 -6.26 22.54 12.66
C ASN A 143 -5.27 23.29 11.74
N GLY A 144 -4.73 22.63 10.70
CA GLY A 144 -3.78 23.21 9.75
C GLY A 144 -2.33 23.26 10.20
N THR A 145 -1.99 22.77 11.41
CA THR A 145 -0.59 22.76 11.88
C THR A 145 0.22 21.62 11.28
N SER A 146 1.54 21.79 11.23
CA SER A 146 2.50 20.81 10.74
C SER A 146 2.55 19.56 11.62
N PRO A 147 2.49 18.35 11.01
CA PRO A 147 2.75 17.09 11.72
C PRO A 147 4.22 16.67 11.68
N TYR A 148 5.08 17.37 10.93
CA TYR A 148 6.41 16.91 10.54
C TYR A 148 7.30 16.52 11.73
N SER A 149 7.41 17.39 12.74
CA SER A 149 8.20 17.11 13.94
C SER A 149 7.73 15.86 14.69
N LYS A 150 6.40 15.61 14.73
CA LYS A 150 5.85 14.41 15.36
C LYS A 150 6.13 13.14 14.54
N ILE A 151 6.10 13.23 13.21
CA ILE A 151 6.48 12.13 12.33
C ILE A 151 7.94 11.75 12.57
N LEU A 152 8.85 12.73 12.57
CA LEU A 152 10.27 12.48 12.84
C LEU A 152 10.50 11.89 14.23
N ASN A 153 9.80 12.38 15.26
CA ASN A 153 9.88 11.80 16.60
C ASN A 153 9.44 10.32 16.61
N GLY A 154 8.39 9.96 15.88
CA GLY A 154 7.96 8.58 15.70
C GLY A 154 9.05 7.72 15.04
N ILE A 155 9.67 8.23 13.97
CA ILE A 155 10.79 7.56 13.28
C ILE A 155 11.97 7.36 14.25
N GLU A 156 12.38 8.40 14.99
CA GLU A 156 13.48 8.30 15.95
C GLU A 156 13.17 7.31 17.10
N THR A 157 11.89 7.17 17.47
CA THR A 157 11.49 6.16 18.45
C THR A 157 11.68 4.75 17.89
N VAL A 158 11.31 4.50 16.62
CA VAL A 158 11.56 3.20 15.96
C VAL A 158 13.06 2.93 15.82
N LYS A 159 13.86 3.90 15.42
CA LYS A 159 15.32 3.74 15.28
C LYS A 159 16.04 3.31 16.56
N LYS A 160 15.47 3.61 17.73
CA LYS A 160 16.02 3.21 19.06
C LYS A 160 15.65 1.78 19.45
N SER A 161 14.77 1.13 18.68
CA SER A 161 14.34 -0.25 18.89
C SER A 161 15.07 -1.22 17.97
N SER A 162 14.74 -2.50 18.07
CA SER A 162 15.21 -3.54 17.13
C SER A 162 14.38 -3.65 15.85
N LEU A 163 13.40 -2.75 15.67
CA LEU A 163 12.56 -2.69 14.49
C LEU A 163 13.20 -1.83 13.39
N ALA A 164 12.87 -2.15 12.16
CA ALA A 164 13.15 -1.30 11.02
C ALA A 164 11.91 -0.48 10.61
N PHE A 165 12.10 0.52 9.77
CA PHE A 165 10.99 1.22 9.16
C PHE A 165 11.18 1.35 7.64
N SER A 166 10.06 1.48 6.95
CA SER A 166 10.00 1.87 5.55
C SER A 166 9.23 3.18 5.41
N THR A 167 9.44 3.88 4.30
CA THR A 167 8.70 5.11 4.01
C THR A 167 7.78 4.92 2.81
N ILE A 168 6.61 5.57 2.87
CA ILE A 168 5.71 5.72 1.73
C ILE A 168 5.53 7.20 1.48
N SER A 169 5.87 7.65 0.27
CA SER A 169 5.77 9.03 -0.16
C SER A 169 4.80 9.15 -1.34
N VAL A 170 3.85 10.07 -1.25
CA VAL A 170 2.95 10.39 -2.35
C VAL A 170 3.60 11.44 -3.24
N ILE A 171 3.68 11.14 -4.53
CA ILE A 171 4.23 12.04 -5.54
C ILE A 171 3.08 12.74 -6.26
N GLY A 172 3.04 14.04 -6.13
CA GLY A 172 2.05 14.93 -6.71
C GLY A 172 2.68 16.21 -7.24
N THR A 173 1.85 17.19 -7.64
CA THR A 173 2.33 18.48 -8.18
C THR A 173 3.28 19.21 -7.24
N HIS A 174 3.18 19.00 -5.93
CA HIS A 174 3.99 19.63 -4.88
C HIS A 174 5.44 19.13 -4.86
N ASN A 175 5.72 17.93 -5.36
CA ASN A 175 7.05 17.32 -5.20
C ASN A 175 7.58 16.56 -6.42
N VAL A 176 6.81 16.38 -7.49
CA VAL A 176 7.23 15.61 -8.68
C VAL A 176 8.49 16.16 -9.36
N LYS A 177 8.84 17.43 -9.17
CA LYS A 177 10.06 18.07 -9.70
C LYS A 177 11.22 18.12 -8.70
N LYS A 178 11.09 17.41 -7.56
CA LYS A 178 12.06 17.47 -6.45
C LYS A 178 12.73 16.10 -6.18
N ALA A 179 12.93 15.28 -7.24
CA ALA A 179 13.44 13.91 -7.10
C ALA A 179 14.75 13.84 -6.32
N LYS A 180 15.73 14.73 -6.61
CA LYS A 180 17.01 14.77 -5.91
C LYS A 180 16.84 15.12 -4.43
N GLU A 181 16.06 16.15 -4.11
CA GLU A 181 15.84 16.58 -2.73
C GLU A 181 15.19 15.45 -1.90
N ILE A 182 14.20 14.75 -2.48
CA ILE A 182 13.54 13.62 -1.85
C ILE A 182 14.49 12.43 -1.69
N PHE A 183 15.32 12.15 -2.70
CA PHE A 183 16.33 11.09 -2.61
C PHE A 183 17.31 11.34 -1.47
N ASP A 184 17.89 12.55 -1.40
CA ASP A 184 18.84 12.94 -0.37
C ASP A 184 18.19 12.88 1.03
N PHE A 185 16.93 13.32 1.15
CA PHE A 185 16.16 13.23 2.38
C PHE A 185 16.01 11.78 2.86
N ILE A 186 15.52 10.88 2.01
CA ILE A 186 15.26 9.49 2.38
C ILE A 186 16.56 8.74 2.69
N LYS A 187 17.63 9.01 1.94
CA LYS A 187 18.96 8.48 2.20
C LYS A 187 19.45 8.89 3.60
N ASN A 188 19.29 10.17 3.96
CA ASN A 188 19.68 10.70 5.27
C ASN A 188 18.76 10.20 6.40
N LEU A 189 17.53 9.85 6.09
CA LEU A 189 16.59 9.27 7.05
C LEU A 189 16.97 7.84 7.45
N ASP A 190 17.87 7.18 6.68
CA ASP A 190 18.33 5.80 6.90
C ASP A 190 17.18 4.77 6.82
N SER A 191 16.23 5.02 5.90
CA SER A 191 15.14 4.08 5.60
C SER A 191 15.65 2.90 4.78
N ASN A 192 15.19 1.69 5.09
CA ASN A 192 15.59 0.49 4.34
C ASN A 192 14.83 0.34 3.01
N LEU A 193 13.59 0.79 2.99
CA LEU A 193 12.69 0.70 1.85
C LEU A 193 11.92 2.00 1.71
N CYS A 194 11.85 2.54 0.50
CA CYS A 194 10.98 3.64 0.16
C CYS A 194 10.04 3.25 -0.97
N LYS A 195 8.76 3.52 -0.81
CA LYS A 195 7.74 3.33 -1.83
C LYS A 195 7.22 4.67 -2.30
N PHE A 196 7.34 4.96 -3.58
CA PHE A 196 6.76 6.13 -4.23
C PHE A 196 5.42 5.76 -4.87
N VAL A 197 4.38 6.50 -4.52
CA VAL A 197 3.01 6.29 -5.01
C VAL A 197 2.55 7.56 -5.71
N PRO A 198 2.16 7.50 -7.00
CA PRO A 198 1.69 8.69 -7.69
C PRO A 198 0.32 9.14 -7.21
N CYS A 199 0.11 10.44 -7.11
CA CYS A 199 -1.18 11.04 -6.89
C CYS A 199 -1.93 11.15 -8.23
N TYR A 200 -2.66 10.11 -8.61
CA TYR A 200 -3.56 10.13 -9.77
C TYR A 200 -5.02 10.35 -9.38
N ASN A 201 -5.24 10.76 -8.14
CA ASN A 201 -6.58 10.85 -7.55
C ASN A 201 -7.51 11.76 -8.34
N SER A 202 -8.76 11.38 -8.34
CA SER A 202 -9.88 12.20 -8.75
C SER A 202 -10.86 12.38 -7.61
N ASP A 203 -11.59 13.48 -7.65
CA ASP A 203 -12.75 13.69 -6.79
C ASP A 203 -13.89 12.71 -7.14
N LYS A 204 -14.98 12.77 -6.39
CA LYS A 204 -16.18 11.95 -6.62
C LYS A 204 -16.79 12.12 -8.02
N ASP A 205 -16.56 13.26 -8.66
CA ASP A 205 -17.08 13.62 -9.97
C ASP A 205 -16.09 13.28 -11.10
N GLY A 206 -14.90 12.72 -10.75
CA GLY A 206 -13.87 12.30 -11.69
C GLY A 206 -12.92 13.41 -12.16
N ASN A 207 -12.98 14.61 -11.54
CA ASN A 207 -12.06 15.70 -11.85
C ASN A 207 -10.68 15.44 -11.21
N SER A 208 -9.62 15.93 -11.86
CA SER A 208 -8.27 15.82 -11.28
C SER A 208 -8.16 16.64 -10.00
N GLU A 209 -7.61 16.00 -8.97
CA GLU A 209 -7.32 16.64 -7.71
C GLU A 209 -6.23 17.72 -7.85
N LYS A 210 -6.25 18.69 -6.92
CA LYS A 210 -5.27 19.79 -6.87
C LYS A 210 -3.82 19.30 -6.93
N TYR A 211 -3.55 18.14 -6.35
CA TYR A 211 -2.20 17.54 -6.28
C TYR A 211 -1.96 16.46 -7.33
N GLY A 212 -2.93 16.25 -8.24
CA GLY A 212 -2.85 15.23 -9.28
C GLY A 212 -1.77 15.53 -10.31
N ILE A 213 -1.05 14.49 -10.72
CA ILE A 213 -0.03 14.54 -11.76
C ILE A 213 -0.39 13.62 -12.93
N ARG A 214 0.24 13.88 -14.07
CA ARG A 214 0.12 13.01 -15.23
C ARG A 214 1.06 11.80 -15.12
N PRO A 215 0.72 10.67 -15.77
CA PRO A 215 1.54 9.47 -15.74
C PRO A 215 3.00 9.68 -16.18
N LEU A 216 3.23 10.46 -17.24
CA LEU A 216 4.58 10.76 -17.71
C LEU A 216 5.39 11.61 -16.72
N GLU A 217 4.76 12.49 -15.96
CA GLU A 217 5.45 13.25 -14.92
C GLU A 217 6.00 12.30 -13.82
N PHE A 218 5.18 11.33 -13.40
CA PHE A 218 5.64 10.32 -12.44
C PHE A 218 6.74 9.43 -13.01
N ALA A 219 6.63 9.00 -14.27
CA ALA A 219 7.66 8.18 -14.91
C ALA A 219 9.01 8.93 -14.98
N ASN A 220 9.00 10.21 -15.37
CA ASN A 220 10.21 11.04 -15.40
C ASN A 220 10.81 11.19 -13.98
N PHE A 221 9.99 11.49 -12.97
CA PHE A 221 10.43 11.52 -11.58
C PHE A 221 11.11 10.20 -11.17
N MET A 222 10.55 9.05 -11.55
CA MET A 222 11.12 7.74 -11.21
C MET A 222 12.36 7.41 -12.02
N CYS A 223 12.52 7.90 -13.25
CA CYS A 223 13.76 7.80 -14.00
C CYS A 223 14.89 8.59 -13.32
N GLU A 224 14.63 9.85 -12.93
CA GLU A 224 15.62 10.63 -12.16
C GLU A 224 15.96 9.97 -10.82
N MET A 225 14.96 9.45 -10.12
CA MET A 225 15.14 8.73 -8.85
C MET A 225 16.04 7.48 -9.05
N PHE A 226 15.83 6.73 -10.13
CA PHE A 226 16.65 5.58 -10.49
C PHE A 226 18.10 6.00 -10.78
N ASP A 227 18.31 7.08 -11.53
CA ASP A 227 19.66 7.57 -11.86
C ASP A 227 20.42 8.00 -10.60
N TYR A 228 19.77 8.73 -9.67
CA TYR A 228 20.35 9.05 -8.37
C TYR A 228 20.66 7.81 -7.55
N TRP A 229 19.75 6.84 -7.52
CA TRP A 229 19.94 5.59 -6.78
C TRP A 229 21.12 4.79 -7.30
N VAL A 230 21.22 4.59 -8.61
CA VAL A 230 22.35 3.88 -9.25
C VAL A 230 23.67 4.59 -8.99
N HIS A 231 23.71 5.92 -9.15
CA HIS A 231 24.90 6.72 -8.92
C HIS A 231 25.43 6.63 -7.48
N ASN A 232 24.51 6.51 -6.51
CA ASN A 232 24.86 6.42 -5.10
C ASN A 232 24.99 4.97 -4.58
N ALA A 233 24.62 3.95 -5.35
CA ALA A 233 24.67 2.55 -4.93
C ALA A 233 26.08 2.07 -4.52
N PRO A 234 27.19 2.45 -5.21
CA PRO A 234 28.54 2.03 -4.83
C PRO A 234 28.99 2.49 -3.44
N SER A 235 28.40 3.56 -2.91
CA SER A 235 28.75 4.10 -1.59
C SER A 235 27.99 3.43 -0.43
N GLN A 236 27.06 2.51 -0.72
CA GLN A 236 26.26 1.82 0.28
C GLN A 236 26.80 0.40 0.53
N SER A 237 26.92 0.01 1.80
CA SER A 237 27.18 -1.40 2.12
C SER A 237 26.00 -2.28 1.68
N LYS A 238 26.26 -3.57 1.38
CA LYS A 238 25.20 -4.51 0.97
C LYS A 238 24.05 -4.60 1.98
N GLU A 239 24.36 -4.37 3.25
CA GLU A 239 23.42 -4.45 4.39
C GLU A 239 22.53 -3.21 4.53
N LYS A 240 22.94 -2.08 3.91
CA LYS A 240 22.24 -0.78 4.01
C LYS A 240 21.77 -0.26 2.65
N ARG A 241 21.58 -1.11 1.65
CA ARG A 241 21.04 -0.67 0.36
C ARG A 241 19.59 -0.24 0.51
N LEU A 242 19.35 1.04 0.21
CA LEU A 242 18.00 1.56 0.07
C LEU A 242 17.27 0.85 -1.07
N ILE A 243 16.16 0.21 -0.78
CA ILE A 243 15.25 -0.38 -1.76
C ILE A 243 14.23 0.68 -2.15
N ILE A 244 14.07 0.92 -3.44
CA ILE A 244 13.11 1.91 -3.96
C ILE A 244 12.06 1.19 -4.81
N GLU A 245 10.79 1.25 -4.41
CA GLU A 245 9.67 0.80 -5.23
C GLU A 245 9.07 1.98 -6.04
N PRO A 246 8.75 1.80 -7.32
CA PRO A 246 8.65 0.56 -8.12
C PRO A 246 9.93 0.05 -8.78
N ILE A 247 11.06 0.71 -8.63
CA ILE A 247 12.34 0.34 -9.30
C ILE A 247 12.72 -1.11 -8.99
N ALA A 248 12.68 -1.50 -7.72
CA ALA A 248 13.02 -2.85 -7.28
C ALA A 248 12.14 -3.92 -7.95
N SER A 249 10.83 -3.70 -8.01
CA SER A 249 9.90 -4.61 -8.68
C SER A 249 10.17 -4.75 -10.18
N ILE A 250 10.54 -3.66 -10.86
CA ILE A 250 10.92 -3.70 -12.28
C ILE A 250 12.22 -4.50 -12.47
N ILE A 251 13.24 -4.27 -11.65
CA ILE A 251 14.50 -5.02 -11.69
C ILE A 251 14.24 -6.50 -11.40
N CYS A 252 13.40 -6.84 -10.44
CA CYS A 252 13.00 -8.22 -10.16
C CYS A 252 12.36 -8.89 -11.38
N ASN A 253 11.45 -8.21 -12.08
CA ASN A 253 10.86 -8.75 -13.31
C ASN A 253 11.90 -8.91 -14.44
N LEU A 254 12.83 -7.97 -14.59
CA LEU A 254 13.93 -8.08 -15.57
C LEU A 254 14.84 -9.28 -15.27
N SER A 255 15.08 -9.58 -14.01
CA SER A 255 15.93 -10.70 -13.55
C SER A 255 15.16 -12.00 -13.25
N LYS A 256 13.85 -12.04 -13.52
CA LYS A 256 12.94 -13.18 -13.21
C LYS A 256 12.93 -13.57 -11.73
N ALA A 257 13.15 -12.60 -10.85
CA ALA A 257 13.08 -12.78 -9.41
C ALA A 257 11.64 -12.55 -8.89
N THR A 258 11.41 -12.93 -7.63
CA THR A 258 10.08 -12.76 -7.00
C THR A 258 9.78 -11.28 -6.76
N VAL A 259 8.61 -10.84 -7.21
CA VAL A 259 8.10 -9.49 -7.03
C VAL A 259 7.09 -9.46 -5.90
N THR A 260 7.21 -8.51 -5.01
CA THR A 260 6.29 -8.34 -3.87
C THR A 260 5.17 -7.34 -4.14
N TRP A 261 5.42 -6.28 -4.92
CA TRP A 261 4.41 -5.27 -5.22
C TRP A 261 3.39 -5.75 -6.27
N CYS A 262 2.11 -5.78 -5.88
CA CYS A 262 1.01 -6.35 -6.67
C CYS A 262 0.88 -5.74 -8.09
N GLU A 263 1.20 -4.47 -8.27
CA GLU A 263 1.13 -3.79 -9.56
C GLU A 263 1.98 -4.46 -10.64
N TYR A 264 3.11 -5.06 -10.24
CA TYR A 264 4.09 -5.72 -11.11
C TYR A 264 4.02 -7.24 -11.06
N ARG A 265 2.95 -7.81 -10.48
CA ARG A 265 2.70 -9.26 -10.46
C ARG A 265 1.65 -9.64 -11.49
N GLU A 266 1.71 -10.87 -11.94
CA GLU A 266 0.70 -11.44 -12.84
C GLU A 266 -0.60 -11.70 -12.07
N GLU A 267 -0.50 -12.44 -10.97
CA GLU A 267 -1.61 -12.65 -10.05
C GLU A 267 -1.76 -11.44 -9.11
N LYS A 268 -2.75 -10.63 -9.36
CA LYS A 268 -3.03 -9.41 -8.60
C LYS A 268 -4.52 -9.30 -8.28
N CYS A 269 -4.88 -8.34 -7.43
CA CYS A 269 -6.23 -8.02 -6.98
C CYS A 269 -6.92 -9.14 -6.19
N SER A 270 -7.06 -10.36 -6.70
CA SER A 270 -7.65 -11.51 -5.98
C SER A 270 -6.86 -11.93 -4.73
N ASN A 271 -5.57 -11.59 -4.65
CA ASN A 271 -4.72 -11.86 -3.48
C ASN A 271 -4.92 -10.88 -2.31
N PHE A 272 -5.79 -9.88 -2.50
CA PHE A 272 -6.14 -8.92 -1.48
C PHE A 272 -7.62 -9.07 -1.07
N THR A 273 -7.93 -8.66 0.12
CA THR A 273 -9.30 -8.38 0.58
C THR A 273 -9.19 -7.22 1.57
N CYS A 274 -9.95 -6.16 1.37
CA CYS A 274 -10.01 -5.05 2.29
C CYS A 274 -11.27 -5.18 3.14
N ILE A 275 -11.13 -5.07 4.46
CA ILE A 275 -12.25 -5.14 5.43
C ILE A 275 -12.34 -3.82 6.16
N TYR A 276 -13.51 -3.19 6.05
CA TYR A 276 -13.83 -1.91 6.67
C TYR A 276 -14.38 -2.06 8.09
N PRO A 277 -14.42 -0.99 8.89
CA PRO A 277 -14.88 -1.08 10.27
C PRO A 277 -16.32 -1.58 10.42
N ASN A 278 -17.17 -1.33 9.43
CA ASN A 278 -18.54 -1.83 9.37
C ASN A 278 -18.67 -3.27 8.85
N GLY A 279 -17.54 -3.94 8.56
CA GLY A 279 -17.52 -5.31 8.04
C GLY A 279 -17.63 -5.45 6.53
N GLU A 280 -17.74 -4.37 5.78
CA GLU A 280 -17.73 -4.43 4.32
C GLU A 280 -16.42 -5.00 3.80
N MET A 281 -16.51 -5.98 2.89
CA MET A 281 -15.38 -6.57 2.19
C MET A 281 -15.30 -6.05 0.76
N TRP A 282 -14.11 -5.62 0.37
CA TRP A 282 -13.77 -5.19 -0.99
C TRP A 282 -12.55 -5.95 -1.50
N LEU A 283 -12.43 -6.13 -2.82
CA LEU A 283 -11.28 -6.80 -3.44
C LEU A 283 -9.95 -6.11 -3.09
N CYS A 284 -9.94 -4.78 -3.07
CA CYS A 284 -8.77 -3.98 -2.73
C CYS A 284 -9.24 -2.60 -2.26
N ASP A 285 -8.48 -1.96 -1.39
CA ASP A 285 -8.79 -0.63 -0.87
C ASP A 285 -8.73 0.48 -1.92
N ASN A 286 -8.03 0.26 -3.04
CA ASN A 286 -8.03 1.19 -4.17
C ASN A 286 -9.34 1.17 -4.99
N PHE A 287 -10.21 0.17 -4.82
CA PHE A 287 -11.48 0.08 -5.53
C PHE A 287 -12.67 0.71 -4.79
N ILE A 288 -12.43 1.33 -3.64
CA ILE A 288 -13.52 1.87 -2.84
C ILE A 288 -13.95 3.21 -3.36
N HIS A 289 -14.97 3.19 -4.17
CA HIS A 289 -15.80 4.32 -4.51
C HIS A 289 -17.13 3.83 -5.10
N GLU A 290 -18.16 4.65 -5.07
CA GLU A 290 -19.52 4.27 -5.42
C GLU A 290 -19.61 3.67 -6.84
N SER A 291 -18.87 4.22 -7.80
CA SER A 291 -18.86 3.71 -9.17
C SER A 291 -18.23 2.32 -9.35
N MET A 292 -17.54 1.80 -8.33
CA MET A 292 -16.93 0.45 -8.34
C MET A 292 -17.67 -0.54 -7.45
N LYS A 293 -18.78 -0.14 -6.84
CA LYS A 293 -19.51 -0.99 -5.90
C LYS A 293 -19.97 -2.31 -6.54
N GLU A 294 -20.55 -2.25 -7.71
CA GLU A 294 -20.97 -3.46 -8.45
C GLU A 294 -19.78 -4.32 -8.91
N THR A 295 -18.62 -3.71 -9.12
CA THR A 295 -17.44 -4.38 -9.66
C THR A 295 -16.57 -5.01 -8.59
N ALA A 296 -16.39 -4.36 -7.44
CA ALA A 296 -15.35 -4.72 -6.48
C ALA A 296 -15.83 -4.86 -5.02
N TYR A 297 -17.05 -4.43 -4.68
CA TYR A 297 -17.68 -4.76 -3.41
C TYR A 297 -18.08 -6.23 -3.42
N VAL A 298 -17.68 -6.95 -2.39
CA VAL A 298 -17.95 -8.39 -2.31
C VAL A 298 -19.17 -8.65 -1.45
N LYS A 299 -19.06 -8.48 -0.14
CA LYS A 299 -20.13 -8.67 0.86
C LYS A 299 -19.71 -8.10 2.20
N ASN A 300 -20.64 -8.12 3.17
CA ASN A 300 -20.29 -7.82 4.56
C ASN A 300 -19.88 -9.11 5.28
N ILE A 301 -18.72 -9.11 5.94
CA ILE A 301 -18.15 -10.29 6.61
C ILE A 301 -19.01 -10.77 7.79
N PHE A 302 -19.80 -9.89 8.38
CA PHE A 302 -20.69 -10.23 9.50
C PHE A 302 -21.99 -10.88 9.05
N ASP A 303 -22.38 -10.70 7.76
CA ASP A 303 -23.66 -11.16 7.21
C ASP A 303 -23.57 -12.51 6.49
N VAL A 304 -22.32 -12.98 6.21
CA VAL A 304 -22.08 -14.23 5.45
C VAL A 304 -21.82 -15.41 6.39
N GLY A 305 -22.29 -16.60 5.99
CA GLY A 305 -21.96 -17.86 6.67
C GLY A 305 -20.52 -18.35 6.38
N ASP A 306 -20.07 -19.37 7.10
CA ASP A 306 -18.70 -19.88 6.99
C ASP A 306 -18.38 -20.49 5.62
N SER A 307 -19.33 -21.23 5.03
CA SER A 307 -19.17 -21.78 3.69
C SER A 307 -19.01 -20.69 2.63
N GLU A 308 -19.84 -19.66 2.70
CA GLU A 308 -19.79 -18.53 1.78
C GLU A 308 -18.52 -17.69 1.99
N LEU A 309 -18.13 -17.42 3.25
CA LEU A 309 -16.87 -16.71 3.55
C LEU A 309 -15.65 -17.46 3.00
N LYS A 310 -15.67 -18.79 3.09
CA LYS A 310 -14.61 -19.63 2.52
C LYS A 310 -14.49 -19.46 1.01
N GLU A 311 -15.60 -19.47 0.29
CA GLU A 311 -15.62 -19.23 -1.15
C GLU A 311 -15.17 -17.83 -1.50
N ILE A 312 -15.67 -16.81 -0.79
CA ILE A 312 -15.27 -15.41 -0.98
C ILE A 312 -13.76 -15.22 -0.84
N LEU A 313 -13.17 -15.77 0.20
CA LEU A 313 -11.74 -15.59 0.43
C LEU A 313 -10.86 -16.35 -0.57
N LEU A 314 -11.34 -17.44 -1.14
CA LEU A 314 -10.64 -18.18 -2.18
C LEU A 314 -10.74 -17.51 -3.56
N THR A 315 -11.92 -17.04 -3.90
CA THR A 315 -12.26 -16.52 -5.24
C THR A 315 -13.15 -15.27 -5.14
N PRO A 316 -12.65 -14.18 -4.51
CA PRO A 316 -13.47 -12.99 -4.25
C PRO A 316 -14.02 -12.37 -5.54
N GLU A 317 -13.28 -12.50 -6.63
CA GLU A 317 -13.65 -12.02 -7.95
C GLU A 317 -14.90 -12.71 -8.55
N LYS A 318 -15.31 -13.86 -8.04
CA LYS A 318 -16.54 -14.55 -8.45
C LYS A 318 -17.80 -14.00 -7.77
N HIS A 319 -17.63 -13.21 -6.71
CA HIS A 319 -18.72 -12.64 -5.92
C HIS A 319 -19.08 -11.21 -6.31
N CYS A 320 -18.47 -10.70 -7.38
CA CYS A 320 -18.71 -9.39 -7.97
C CYS A 320 -18.40 -9.45 -9.48
N SER A 321 -18.65 -8.38 -10.21
CA SER A 321 -18.41 -8.32 -11.67
C SER A 321 -16.95 -8.08 -12.05
N PHE A 322 -16.00 -8.42 -11.17
CA PHE A 322 -14.59 -8.08 -11.36
C PHE A 322 -13.93 -8.86 -12.50
N ASN A 323 -14.27 -10.13 -12.71
CA ASN A 323 -13.62 -10.92 -13.74
C ASN A 323 -13.79 -10.34 -15.14
N ASP A 324 -15.02 -9.99 -15.52
CA ASP A 324 -15.29 -9.40 -16.83
C ASP A 324 -14.59 -8.04 -16.98
N PHE A 325 -14.62 -7.26 -15.91
CA PHE A 325 -13.92 -5.99 -15.83
C PHE A 325 -12.41 -6.17 -15.98
N TYR A 326 -11.79 -7.13 -15.25
CA TYR A 326 -10.37 -7.43 -15.29
C TYR A 326 -9.94 -7.86 -16.71
N GLU A 327 -10.65 -8.80 -17.33
CA GLU A 327 -10.36 -9.27 -18.67
C GLU A 327 -10.42 -8.15 -19.72
N LYS A 328 -11.42 -7.27 -19.61
CA LYS A 328 -11.52 -6.08 -20.49
C LYS A 328 -10.32 -5.17 -20.33
N MET A 329 -9.88 -4.93 -19.10
CA MET A 329 -8.73 -4.07 -18.81
C MET A 329 -7.40 -4.71 -19.21
N MET A 330 -7.28 -6.05 -19.15
CA MET A 330 -6.03 -6.77 -19.45
C MET A 330 -5.89 -7.18 -20.92
N SER A 331 -6.96 -7.27 -21.66
CA SER A 331 -6.96 -7.70 -23.08
C SER A 331 -5.92 -6.94 -23.95
N PRO A 332 -5.79 -5.59 -23.89
CA PRO A 332 -4.79 -4.88 -24.67
C PRO A 332 -3.33 -5.18 -24.25
N CYS A 333 -3.13 -5.65 -23.01
CA CYS A 333 -1.79 -5.93 -22.48
C CYS A 333 -1.20 -7.23 -23.00
N ARG A 334 -2.03 -8.20 -23.43
CA ARG A 334 -1.56 -9.54 -23.82
C ARG A 334 -0.57 -9.53 -25.00
N ASN A 335 -0.68 -8.52 -25.87
CA ASN A 335 0.21 -8.33 -27.02
C ASN A 335 1.19 -7.19 -26.84
N CYS A 336 1.36 -6.67 -25.60
CA CYS A 336 2.24 -5.55 -25.32
C CYS A 336 3.69 -6.03 -25.15
N ASP A 337 4.63 -5.34 -25.78
CA ASP A 337 6.07 -5.63 -25.80
C ASP A 337 6.72 -5.60 -24.42
N ILE A 338 6.16 -4.85 -23.46
CA ILE A 338 6.68 -4.76 -22.09
C ILE A 338 5.84 -5.55 -21.07
N PHE A 339 4.88 -6.38 -21.53
CA PHE A 339 3.97 -7.09 -20.61
C PHE A 339 4.71 -7.98 -19.62
N GLU A 340 5.80 -8.63 -20.06
CA GLU A 340 6.64 -9.46 -19.19
C GLU A 340 7.16 -8.71 -17.94
N TYR A 341 7.37 -7.40 -18.06
CA TYR A 341 7.92 -6.57 -16.99
C TYR A 341 6.87 -5.72 -16.28
N CYS A 342 5.89 -5.20 -17.03
CA CYS A 342 4.82 -4.32 -16.53
C CYS A 342 3.70 -5.10 -15.85
N LYS A 343 3.38 -6.30 -16.35
CA LYS A 343 2.25 -7.14 -15.89
C LYS A 343 0.89 -6.41 -15.92
N GLY A 344 0.76 -5.39 -16.78
CA GLY A 344 -0.49 -4.63 -16.96
C GLY A 344 -0.75 -3.53 -15.94
N GLY A 345 0.15 -3.29 -14.97
CA GLY A 345 0.01 -2.19 -14.01
C GLY A 345 -1.14 -2.38 -13.00
N CYS A 346 -1.52 -1.32 -12.30
CA CYS A 346 -2.62 -1.33 -11.35
C CYS A 346 -3.97 -1.20 -12.06
N ILE A 347 -4.87 -2.15 -11.86
CA ILE A 347 -6.18 -2.20 -12.52
C ILE A 347 -7.08 -1.04 -12.07
N SER A 348 -7.07 -0.71 -10.78
CA SER A 348 -7.82 0.44 -10.25
C SER A 348 -7.33 1.76 -10.87
N THR A 349 -6.02 1.98 -10.91
CA THR A 349 -5.44 3.18 -11.52
C THR A 349 -5.81 3.30 -13.00
N ARG A 350 -5.74 2.20 -13.76
CA ARG A 350 -6.12 2.19 -15.19
C ARG A 350 -7.59 2.50 -15.38
N TYR A 351 -8.46 1.98 -14.51
CA TYR A 351 -9.88 2.30 -14.54
C TYR A 351 -10.12 3.80 -14.34
N GLU A 352 -9.51 4.38 -13.32
CA GLU A 352 -9.63 5.81 -13.03
C GLU A 352 -9.13 6.67 -14.21
N MET A 353 -8.01 6.28 -14.81
CA MET A 353 -7.47 6.95 -15.98
C MET A 353 -8.44 6.88 -17.17
N GLN A 354 -8.94 5.68 -17.48
CA GLN A 354 -9.88 5.47 -18.58
C GLN A 354 -11.19 6.24 -18.38
N LYS A 355 -11.66 6.33 -17.12
CA LYS A 355 -12.86 7.08 -16.76
C LYS A 355 -12.67 8.58 -16.97
N LYS A 356 -11.47 9.12 -16.67
CA LYS A 356 -11.14 10.54 -16.87
C LYS A 356 -11.01 10.88 -18.37
N SER A 357 -10.15 10.15 -19.08
CA SER A 357 -10.02 10.25 -20.52
C SER A 357 -9.25 9.04 -21.08
N PRO A 358 -9.58 8.58 -22.31
CA PRO A 358 -8.78 7.57 -23.00
C PRO A 358 -7.31 7.94 -23.14
N GLU A 359 -7.01 9.22 -23.38
CA GLU A 359 -5.65 9.75 -23.53
C GLU A 359 -4.80 9.58 -22.26
N LEU A 360 -5.38 9.75 -21.06
CA LEU A 360 -4.68 9.50 -19.80
C LEU A 360 -4.36 8.01 -19.62
N HIS A 361 -5.23 7.13 -20.06
CA HIS A 361 -4.98 5.71 -20.03
C HIS A 361 -3.87 5.29 -21.00
N GLU A 362 -3.81 5.87 -22.19
CA GLU A 362 -2.72 5.68 -23.15
C GLU A 362 -1.40 6.18 -22.57
N GLU A 363 -1.39 7.42 -22.03
CA GLU A 363 -0.22 8.00 -21.37
C GLU A 363 0.28 7.15 -20.19
N TYR A 364 -0.63 6.49 -19.44
CA TYR A 364 -0.21 5.57 -18.38
C TYR A 364 0.61 4.41 -18.94
N CYS A 365 0.23 3.85 -20.08
CA CYS A 365 0.99 2.80 -20.74
C CYS A 365 2.33 3.32 -21.28
N GLU A 366 2.37 4.52 -21.86
CA GLU A 366 3.61 5.17 -22.32
C GLU A 366 4.57 5.43 -21.15
N ALA A 367 4.05 5.93 -20.02
CA ALA A 367 4.82 6.16 -18.81
C ALA A 367 5.46 4.87 -18.27
N LYS A 368 4.72 3.74 -18.28
CA LYS A 368 5.27 2.44 -17.92
C LYS A 368 6.36 1.98 -18.87
N LYS A 369 6.17 2.16 -20.18
CA LYS A 369 7.20 1.86 -21.19
C LYS A 369 8.44 2.70 -20.99
N LEU A 370 8.28 4.01 -20.79
CA LEU A 370 9.39 4.93 -20.53
C LEU A 370 10.25 4.45 -19.35
N LEU A 371 9.64 4.26 -18.19
CA LEU A 371 10.36 3.88 -16.97
C LEU A 371 11.02 2.51 -17.08
N ILE A 372 10.29 1.50 -17.59
CA ILE A 372 10.81 0.14 -17.73
C ILE A 372 12.00 0.11 -18.71
N ASN A 373 11.88 0.78 -19.85
CA ASN A 373 12.97 0.82 -20.86
C ASN A 373 14.19 1.59 -20.36
N HIS A 374 13.99 2.68 -19.58
CA HIS A 374 15.09 3.40 -18.95
C HIS A 374 15.89 2.49 -18.00
N ILE A 375 15.21 1.78 -17.10
CA ILE A 375 15.86 0.84 -16.17
C ILE A 375 16.49 -0.34 -16.91
N LYS A 376 15.79 -0.92 -17.89
CA LYS A 376 16.27 -2.05 -18.68
C LYS A 376 17.58 -1.73 -19.39
N LYS A 377 17.66 -0.58 -20.06
CA LYS A 377 18.87 -0.11 -20.74
C LYS A 377 20.07 0.01 -19.80
N ALA A 378 19.86 0.55 -18.60
CA ALA A 378 20.93 0.68 -17.61
C ALA A 378 21.39 -0.68 -17.07
N VAL A 379 20.47 -1.62 -16.83
CA VAL A 379 20.78 -2.99 -16.37
C VAL A 379 21.57 -3.75 -17.45
N GLU A 380 21.15 -3.68 -18.71
CA GLU A 380 21.83 -4.32 -19.85
C GLU A 380 23.26 -3.76 -20.03
N SER A 381 23.44 -2.44 -19.90
CA SER A 381 24.75 -1.80 -19.99
C SER A 381 25.68 -2.16 -18.83
N ALA A 382 25.14 -2.52 -17.66
CA ALA A 382 25.94 -2.95 -16.51
C ALA A 382 26.35 -4.43 -16.57
N LEU A 383 25.72 -5.23 -17.43
CA LEU A 383 26.00 -6.65 -17.64
C LEU A 383 26.85 -6.92 -18.85
N SER A 384 26.99 -5.94 -19.75
CA SER A 384 27.92 -5.96 -20.93
C SER A 384 29.32 -5.50 -20.55
#